data_97c79eb4bd0261fdee3ccf3ea9e45e4f
#
_entry.id   97c79eb4bd0261fdee3ccf3ea9e45e4f
#
_cell.length_a   1.000
_cell.length_b   1.000
_cell.length_c   1.000
_cell.angle_alpha   90.00
_cell.angle_beta   90.00
_cell.angle_gamma   90.00
#
_symmetry.space_group_name_H-M   'P 1'
#
loop_
_entity.id
_entity.type
_entity.pdbx_description
1 polymer ?
#
loop_
_entity_poly.entity_id
_entity_poly.type
_entity_poly.pdbx_seq_one_letter_code
_entity_poly.pdbx_strand_id
1 'polypeptide(L)'
;MSADPIGPYSPWVEAGEWVVTSGQIGLVDNVMVDGLGPQCDAALSNLGLRLAEAGLKPTDVMKTTVFMVSMDDYGVINEHYVAFFGAHRPARSAVAVSALPAGALMEIEAWAYRPVVDSERQEAVL
;
A
#
# COMPACT_ATOMS: atom_id res chain seq x y z
N MET A 1 9.40 11.57 -6.94
CA MET A 1 9.34 12.37 -5.71
C MET A 1 8.05 12.07 -4.98
N SER A 2 8.12 11.84 -3.70
CA SER A 2 6.91 11.55 -2.95
C SER A 2 6.12 12.82 -2.65
N ALA A 3 4.79 12.71 -2.66
CA ALA A 3 3.93 13.80 -2.26
C ALA A 3 3.97 13.95 -0.73
N ASP A 4 3.81 15.18 -0.25
CA ASP A 4 3.70 15.42 1.18
C ASP A 4 2.40 14.81 1.71
N PRO A 5 2.42 14.26 2.94
CA PRO A 5 1.19 13.81 3.56
C PRO A 5 0.20 14.96 3.75
N ILE A 6 -1.09 14.64 3.68
CA ILE A 6 -2.15 15.63 3.87
C ILE A 6 -2.47 15.87 5.35
N GLY A 7 -1.68 15.30 6.26
CA GLY A 7 -1.86 15.46 7.70
C GLY A 7 -0.53 15.30 8.44
N PRO A 8 -0.55 15.37 9.78
CA PRO A 8 0.65 15.34 10.60
C PRO A 8 1.16 13.90 10.81
N TYR A 9 1.60 13.25 9.74
CA TYR A 9 2.11 11.88 9.79
C TYR A 9 3.18 11.67 8.71
N SER A 10 4.01 10.64 8.91
CA SER A 10 5.01 10.23 7.93
C SER A 10 4.37 9.35 6.85
N PRO A 11 4.83 9.41 5.60
CA PRO A 11 4.31 8.51 4.56
C PRO A 11 4.66 7.05 4.84
N TRP A 12 5.77 6.78 5.52
CA TRP A 12 6.14 5.47 6.03
C TRP A 12 7.17 5.62 7.13
N VAL A 13 7.26 4.59 7.99
CA VAL A 13 8.25 4.53 9.07
C VAL A 13 8.84 3.13 9.11
N GLU A 14 10.02 2.98 9.73
CA GLU A 14 10.62 1.67 9.92
C GLU A 14 10.99 1.43 11.37
N ALA A 15 10.93 0.16 11.78
CA ALA A 15 11.35 -0.32 13.09
C ALA A 15 11.97 -1.70 12.89
N GLY A 16 13.29 -1.81 13.12
CA GLY A 16 14.02 -3.03 12.79
C GLY A 16 13.90 -3.33 11.31
N GLU A 17 13.45 -4.54 10.98
CA GLU A 17 13.26 -4.97 9.60
C GLU A 17 11.85 -4.66 9.06
N TRP A 18 10.96 -4.13 9.89
CA TRP A 18 9.61 -3.79 9.48
C TRP A 18 9.53 -2.38 8.93
N VAL A 19 8.76 -2.24 7.86
CA VAL A 19 8.39 -0.96 7.26
C VAL A 19 6.87 -0.89 7.25
N VAL A 20 6.32 0.21 7.74
CA VAL A 20 4.87 0.42 7.81
C VAL A 20 4.54 1.68 7.05
N THR A 21 3.61 1.60 6.10
CA THR A 21 3.17 2.77 5.36
C THR A 21 1.93 3.38 5.97
N SER A 22 1.77 4.67 5.78
CA SER A 22 0.48 5.31 5.96
C SER A 22 -0.48 4.86 4.85
N GLY A 23 -1.76 5.12 5.04
CA GLY A 23 -2.77 4.82 4.03
C GLY A 23 -2.55 5.62 2.76
N GLN A 24 -2.64 4.95 1.62
CA GLN A 24 -2.46 5.56 0.31
C GLN A 24 -3.82 5.64 -0.40
N ILE A 25 -4.09 6.80 -0.96
CA ILE A 25 -5.33 7.06 -1.72
C ILE A 25 -4.96 7.47 -3.15
N GLY A 26 -5.96 7.62 -3.99
CA GLY A 26 -5.76 7.85 -5.42
C GLY A 26 -5.40 9.28 -5.80
N LEU A 27 -4.40 9.86 -5.13
CA LEU A 27 -3.90 11.20 -5.46
C LEU A 27 -2.77 11.10 -6.48
N VAL A 28 -2.84 11.93 -7.53
CA VAL A 28 -1.76 12.14 -8.49
C VAL A 28 -1.53 13.65 -8.56
N ASP A 29 -0.32 14.09 -8.23
CA ASP A 29 0.01 15.52 -8.15
C ASP A 29 -0.97 16.29 -7.25
N ASN A 30 -1.32 15.69 -6.12
CA ASN A 30 -2.25 16.24 -5.11
C ASN A 30 -3.68 16.40 -5.60
N VAL A 31 -4.06 15.77 -6.73
CA VAL A 31 -5.42 15.76 -7.25
C VAL A 31 -5.97 14.34 -7.18
N MET A 32 -7.16 14.18 -6.59
CA MET A 32 -7.85 12.89 -6.57
C MET A 32 -8.27 12.53 -7.99
N VAL A 33 -7.83 11.36 -8.47
CA VAL A 33 -8.27 10.90 -9.78
C VAL A 33 -9.75 10.50 -9.71
N ASP A 34 -10.45 10.61 -10.83
CA ASP A 34 -11.88 10.37 -10.89
C ASP A 34 -12.16 8.91 -11.19
N GLY A 35 -13.07 8.31 -10.42
CA GLY A 35 -13.53 6.95 -10.63
C GLY A 35 -12.80 5.91 -9.82
N LEU A 36 -13.49 4.81 -9.51
CA LEU A 36 -12.99 3.76 -8.61
C LEU A 36 -11.77 3.05 -9.17
N GLY A 37 -11.84 2.57 -10.42
CA GLY A 37 -10.71 1.86 -11.04
C GLY A 37 -9.44 2.70 -11.08
N PRO A 38 -9.51 3.93 -11.65
CA PRO A 38 -8.35 4.84 -11.64
C PRO A 38 -7.85 5.15 -10.24
N GLN A 39 -8.72 5.31 -9.25
CA GLN A 39 -8.28 5.53 -7.86
C GLN A 39 -7.56 4.31 -7.30
N CYS A 40 -8.02 3.11 -7.60
CA CYS A 40 -7.32 1.88 -7.19
C CYS A 40 -5.90 1.85 -7.76
N ASP A 41 -5.76 2.10 -9.05
CA ASP A 41 -4.45 2.07 -9.71
C ASP A 41 -3.52 3.14 -9.12
N ALA A 42 -4.02 4.35 -8.89
CA ALA A 42 -3.23 5.43 -8.34
C ALA A 42 -2.84 5.15 -6.88
N ALA A 43 -3.75 4.65 -6.06
CA ALA A 43 -3.46 4.31 -4.67
C ALA A 43 -2.41 3.20 -4.57
N LEU A 44 -2.55 2.15 -5.39
CA LEU A 44 -1.58 1.05 -5.42
C LEU A 44 -0.23 1.52 -5.96
N SER A 45 -0.22 2.38 -6.97
CA SER A 45 1.01 2.98 -7.48
C SER A 45 1.69 3.80 -6.38
N ASN A 46 0.93 4.58 -5.61
CA ASN A 46 1.46 5.36 -4.49
C ASN A 46 2.04 4.44 -3.41
N LEU A 47 1.38 3.31 -3.13
CA LEU A 47 1.92 2.31 -2.21
C LEU A 47 3.26 1.79 -2.72
N GLY A 48 3.34 1.46 -4.00
CA GLY A 48 4.60 1.02 -4.62
C GLY A 48 5.71 2.05 -4.49
N LEU A 49 5.37 3.35 -4.64
CA LEU A 49 6.33 4.44 -4.45
C LEU A 49 6.82 4.51 -3.00
N ARG A 50 5.92 4.36 -2.02
CA ARG A 50 6.33 4.35 -0.60
C ARG A 50 7.28 3.20 -0.31
N LEU A 51 6.96 2.01 -0.84
CA LEU A 51 7.84 0.84 -0.70
C LEU A 51 9.20 1.09 -1.34
N ALA A 52 9.22 1.64 -2.55
CA ALA A 52 10.46 1.93 -3.26
C ALA A 52 11.33 2.93 -2.51
N GLU A 53 10.73 3.95 -1.88
CA GLU A 53 11.46 4.92 -1.04
C GLU A 53 12.18 4.21 0.11
N ALA A 54 11.59 3.13 0.62
CA ALA A 54 12.18 2.32 1.69
C ALA A 54 13.10 1.22 1.18
N GLY A 55 13.30 1.13 -0.14
CA GLY A 55 14.14 0.10 -0.75
C GLY A 55 13.46 -1.25 -0.87
N LEU A 56 12.12 -1.27 -0.88
CA LEU A 56 11.34 -2.51 -0.89
C LEU A 56 10.50 -2.63 -2.17
N LYS A 57 9.97 -3.82 -2.38
CA LYS A 57 9.11 -4.18 -3.51
C LYS A 57 7.75 -4.66 -3.02
N PRO A 58 6.73 -4.68 -3.88
CA PRO A 58 5.44 -5.24 -3.48
C PRO A 58 5.52 -6.67 -2.92
N THR A 59 6.45 -7.48 -3.38
CA THR A 59 6.65 -8.84 -2.88
C THR A 59 7.17 -8.89 -1.44
N ASP A 60 7.63 -7.78 -0.89
CA ASP A 60 8.06 -7.68 0.51
C ASP A 60 6.90 -7.40 1.46
N VAL A 61 5.71 -7.11 0.92
CA VAL A 61 4.54 -6.81 1.73
C VAL A 61 4.02 -8.09 2.40
N MET A 62 3.84 -8.01 3.72
CA MET A 62 3.35 -9.13 4.53
C MET A 62 1.89 -8.99 4.87
N LYS A 63 1.40 -7.76 5.02
CA LYS A 63 0.02 -7.48 5.41
C LYS A 63 -0.45 -6.19 4.78
N THR A 64 -1.68 -6.18 4.29
CA THR A 64 -2.36 -4.94 3.88
C THR A 64 -3.69 -4.80 4.62
N THR A 65 -4.14 -3.56 4.75
CA THR A 65 -5.52 -3.24 5.08
C THR A 65 -6.07 -2.39 3.95
N VAL A 66 -7.22 -2.81 3.43
CA VAL A 66 -7.93 -2.09 2.37
C VAL A 66 -9.20 -1.51 2.96
N PHE A 67 -9.37 -0.22 2.80
CA PHE A 67 -10.56 0.52 3.22
C PHE A 67 -11.34 0.93 1.98
N MET A 68 -12.67 0.84 2.03
CA MET A 68 -13.53 1.25 0.94
C MET A 68 -14.79 1.90 1.51
N VAL A 69 -15.43 2.77 0.74
CA VAL A 69 -16.64 3.46 1.20
C VAL A 69 -17.91 2.63 0.96
N SER A 70 -17.80 1.55 0.19
CA SER A 70 -18.90 0.62 -0.07
C SER A 70 -18.35 -0.77 -0.35
N MET A 71 -18.94 -1.81 0.27
CA MET A 71 -18.57 -3.19 -0.04
C MET A 71 -18.97 -3.58 -1.46
N ASP A 72 -19.83 -2.81 -2.12
CA ASP A 72 -20.14 -3.02 -3.54
C ASP A 72 -18.90 -2.86 -4.43
N ASP A 73 -17.89 -2.14 -3.95
CA ASP A 73 -16.65 -1.89 -4.68
C ASP A 73 -15.63 -3.02 -4.54
N TYR A 74 -15.91 -4.00 -3.69
CA TYR A 74 -14.97 -5.06 -3.31
C TYR A 74 -14.42 -5.81 -4.53
N GLY A 75 -15.28 -6.18 -5.47
CA GLY A 75 -14.89 -6.94 -6.65
C GLY A 75 -13.94 -6.15 -7.56
N VAL A 76 -14.24 -4.87 -7.80
CA VAL A 76 -13.40 -4.02 -8.65
C VAL A 76 -12.04 -3.80 -7.98
N ILE A 77 -12.04 -3.50 -6.69
CA ILE A 77 -10.79 -3.31 -5.93
C ILE A 77 -9.93 -4.57 -5.99
N ASN A 78 -10.53 -5.75 -5.83
CA ASN A 78 -9.80 -7.02 -5.92
C ASN A 78 -9.13 -7.22 -7.27
N GLU A 79 -9.77 -6.83 -8.37
CA GLU A 79 -9.18 -6.96 -9.70
C GLU A 79 -7.90 -6.13 -9.81
N HIS A 80 -7.93 -4.89 -9.36
CA HIS A 80 -6.76 -4.00 -9.40
C HIS A 80 -5.68 -4.45 -8.41
N TYR A 81 -6.09 -4.95 -7.25
CA TYR A 81 -5.18 -5.47 -6.22
C TYR A 81 -4.38 -6.67 -6.76
N VAL A 82 -5.06 -7.61 -7.40
CA VAL A 82 -4.41 -8.79 -7.99
C VAL A 82 -3.44 -8.38 -9.11
N ALA A 83 -3.85 -7.42 -9.94
CA ALA A 83 -2.98 -6.93 -11.02
C ALA A 83 -1.70 -6.30 -10.46
N PHE A 84 -1.79 -5.61 -9.32
CA PHE A 84 -0.63 -4.97 -8.70
C PHE A 84 0.31 -5.98 -8.04
N PHE A 85 -0.22 -6.89 -7.22
CA PHE A 85 0.60 -7.84 -6.47
C PHE A 85 1.02 -9.07 -7.29
N GLY A 86 0.35 -9.31 -8.42
CA GLY A 86 0.63 -10.50 -9.23
C GLY A 86 0.27 -11.78 -8.48
N ALA A 87 1.21 -12.71 -8.40
CA ALA A 87 1.01 -13.98 -7.69
C ALA A 87 1.19 -13.85 -6.17
N HIS A 88 1.77 -12.74 -5.71
CA HIS A 88 2.00 -12.53 -4.28
C HIS A 88 0.67 -12.24 -3.56
N ARG A 89 0.46 -12.90 -2.42
CA ARG A 89 -0.77 -12.76 -1.64
C ARG A 89 -0.43 -12.42 -0.20
N PRO A 90 -0.26 -11.12 0.15
CA PRO A 90 -0.10 -10.73 1.54
C PRO A 90 -1.34 -11.11 2.36
N ALA A 91 -1.17 -11.27 3.66
CA ALA A 91 -2.34 -11.31 4.54
C ALA A 91 -3.11 -10.00 4.38
N ARG A 92 -4.44 -10.02 4.52
CA ARG A 92 -5.25 -8.84 4.26
C ARG A 92 -6.49 -8.79 5.15
N SER A 93 -6.85 -7.56 5.55
CA SER A 93 -8.18 -7.23 6.02
C SER A 93 -8.77 -6.20 5.07
N ALA A 94 -10.07 -6.32 4.78
CA ALA A 94 -10.78 -5.38 3.93
C ALA A 94 -12.08 -5.00 4.62
N VAL A 95 -12.32 -3.69 4.78
CA VAL A 95 -13.47 -3.18 5.52
C VAL A 95 -14.08 -1.98 4.80
N ALA A 96 -15.39 -1.82 4.95
CA ALA A 96 -16.08 -0.61 4.52
C ALA A 96 -16.06 0.40 5.67
N VAL A 97 -15.90 1.67 5.32
CA VAL A 97 -15.89 2.79 6.27
C VAL A 97 -16.86 3.87 5.79
N SER A 98 -17.23 4.79 6.69
CA SER A 98 -18.20 5.84 6.37
C SER A 98 -17.68 6.84 5.35
N ALA A 99 -16.39 7.17 5.41
CA ALA A 99 -15.75 8.13 4.52
C ALA A 99 -14.23 7.96 4.59
N LEU A 100 -13.55 8.47 3.58
CA LEU A 100 -12.10 8.48 3.51
C LEU A 100 -11.61 9.89 3.21
N PRO A 101 -10.32 10.19 3.54
CA PRO A 101 -9.77 11.53 3.29
C PRO A 101 -9.90 11.94 1.82
N ALA A 102 -10.12 13.23 1.60
CA ALA A 102 -10.19 13.85 0.27
C ALA A 102 -11.26 13.23 -0.64
N GLY A 103 -12.31 12.62 -0.05
CA GLY A 103 -13.38 12.00 -0.82
C GLY A 103 -12.95 10.72 -1.54
N ALA A 104 -11.88 10.07 -1.11
CA ALA A 104 -11.40 8.84 -1.72
C ALA A 104 -12.45 7.73 -1.63
N LEU A 105 -12.49 6.88 -2.64
CA LEU A 105 -13.36 5.70 -2.69
C LEU A 105 -12.69 4.47 -2.09
N MET A 106 -11.36 4.44 -2.08
CA MET A 106 -10.60 3.37 -1.43
C MET A 106 -9.28 3.90 -0.91
N GLU A 107 -8.71 3.15 0.02
CA GLU A 107 -7.42 3.45 0.65
C GLU A 107 -6.73 2.14 0.98
N ILE A 108 -5.41 2.11 0.92
CA ILE A 108 -4.62 0.93 1.25
C ILE A 108 -3.39 1.30 2.07
N GLU A 109 -3.10 0.52 3.10
CA GLU A 109 -1.87 0.61 3.88
C GLU A 109 -1.18 -0.75 3.89
N ALA A 110 0.11 -0.78 4.20
CA ALA A 110 0.87 -2.03 4.17
C ALA A 110 1.90 -2.10 5.28
N TRP A 111 2.16 -3.33 5.71
CA TRP A 111 3.29 -3.72 6.54
C TRP A 111 4.19 -4.59 5.68
N ALA A 112 5.46 -4.22 5.57
CA ALA A 112 6.44 -4.94 4.76
C ALA A 112 7.65 -5.29 5.62
N TYR A 113 8.34 -6.35 5.22
CA TYR A 113 9.50 -6.84 5.96
C TYR A 113 10.70 -6.88 5.03
N ARG A 114 11.83 -6.33 5.49
CA ARG A 114 13.05 -6.31 4.68
C ARG A 114 13.58 -7.74 4.53
N PRO A 115 13.80 -8.21 3.29
CA PRO A 115 14.34 -9.55 3.11
C PRO A 115 15.79 -9.64 3.58
N VAL A 116 16.17 -10.80 4.09
CA VAL A 116 17.57 -11.09 4.43
C VAL A 116 18.31 -11.33 3.12
N VAL A 117 19.43 -10.63 2.91
CA VAL A 117 20.27 -10.86 1.74
C VAL A 117 21.03 -12.18 1.90
N ASP A 118 21.41 -12.81 0.77
CA ASP A 118 22.02 -14.15 0.77
C ASP A 118 23.26 -14.23 1.64
N SER A 119 24.13 -13.21 1.61
CA SER A 119 25.34 -13.19 2.45
C SER A 119 24.99 -13.19 3.94
N GLU A 120 23.97 -12.43 4.36
CA GLU A 120 23.53 -12.40 5.75
C GLU A 120 22.92 -13.76 6.15
N ARG A 121 22.18 -14.37 5.24
CA ARG A 121 21.56 -15.67 5.47
C ARG A 121 22.61 -16.74 5.65
N GLN A 122 23.68 -16.73 4.86
CA GLN A 122 24.79 -17.66 4.99
C GLN A 122 25.51 -17.48 6.33
N GLU A 123 25.74 -16.26 6.74
CA GLU A 123 26.36 -15.98 8.05
C GLU A 123 25.49 -16.50 9.19
N ALA A 124 24.19 -16.35 9.10
CA ALA A 124 23.26 -16.81 10.12
C ALA A 124 23.26 -18.34 10.26
N VAL A 125 23.55 -19.06 9.18
CA VAL A 125 23.59 -20.53 9.17
C VAL A 125 24.91 -21.06 9.75
N LEU A 126 25.97 -20.31 9.56
CA LEU A 126 27.30 -20.71 10.05
C LEU A 126 27.45 -20.50 11.56
#